data_4266f1b1bb9db034664bde993f63c722
#
_entry.id   4266f1b1bb9db034664bde993f63c722
#
_cell.length_a   1.000
_cell.length_b   1.000
_cell.length_c   1.000
_cell.angle_alpha   90.00
_cell.angle_beta   90.00
_cell.angle_gamma   90.00
#
_symmetry.space_group_name_H-M   'P 1'
#
loop_
_entity.id
_entity.type
_entity.pdbx_description
1 polymer ?
#
loop_
_entity_poly.entity_id
_entity_poly.type
_entity_poly.pdbx_seq_one_letter_code
_entity_poly.pdbx_strand_id
1 'polypeptide(L)'
;RLLERERGAYWTFLFFTGERYLVGASPERHVSVHGGDVRMNPISGTFRLAGLAEQERKERLLEFLGDEKEIYELFMVVDEELKMMCDICTEGGQVLGPFLKPMTHLVHTEYLLAGRTTRDVREVLRDTMFAATVTGAPVENACRLIQEYETEGRGYYGAALALIGRDADGAPTADSPIVIRTADVSPDGELKITAGATLVRDSDPDYEVAETWAKAGGILTAFGLHDAPRAPTAGVAELATDEDVLIALGSRNRRLSTFWLTDQADAVPSRDLTGRTAVILEGEDDFVNMLRHVLTVLGMSATVLAHQDYRPGALADHDLVIIGPGPGDPRQGDHPKIATFRAATEELLASGRPFLSVCLGHQVLCDRLGIALAYKDIVFQGTQARVDLAATMPGRAGVEETVGFYNTFVGRPDASLPDGVTVATDPVSGDVHMVRGPHYRGVQFHAESILTQNGFGLLRDLVHDLLCD
;
A
#
# COMPACT_ATOMS: atom_id res chain seq x y z
N ARG A 1 31.56 -6.22 -15.21
CA ARG A 1 31.65 -4.93 -14.50
C ARG A 1 30.51 -4.78 -13.47
N LEU A 2 29.22 -5.02 -13.83
CA LEU A 2 28.10 -4.92 -12.86
C LEU A 2 28.30 -5.89 -11.70
N LEU A 3 28.58 -7.19 -11.95
CA LEU A 3 28.87 -8.20 -10.91
C LEU A 3 30.02 -7.83 -9.97
N GLU A 4 31.00 -7.06 -10.46
CA GLU A 4 32.19 -6.68 -9.69
C GLU A 4 31.99 -5.39 -8.91
N ARG A 5 31.14 -4.50 -9.37
CA ARG A 5 31.06 -3.11 -8.90
C ARG A 5 29.74 -2.77 -8.21
N GLU A 6 28.62 -3.34 -8.69
CA GLU A 6 27.32 -3.06 -8.06
C GLU A 6 27.11 -3.95 -6.84
N ARG A 7 26.96 -3.30 -5.68
CA ARG A 7 26.65 -3.95 -4.40
C ARG A 7 25.19 -3.70 -4.07
N GLY A 8 24.61 -4.60 -3.28
CA GLY A 8 23.23 -4.49 -2.82
C GLY A 8 22.18 -4.84 -3.90
N ALA A 9 22.59 -5.21 -5.10
CA ALA A 9 21.67 -5.72 -6.12
C ALA A 9 21.04 -7.03 -5.63
N TYR A 10 19.72 -7.14 -5.80
CA TYR A 10 18.99 -8.40 -5.60
C TYR A 10 19.33 -9.39 -6.71
N TRP A 11 19.24 -8.94 -7.98
CA TRP A 11 19.67 -9.67 -9.14
C TRP A 11 20.62 -8.84 -10.01
N THR A 12 21.71 -9.46 -10.49
CA THR A 12 22.51 -8.99 -11.62
C THR A 12 22.29 -9.96 -12.77
N PHE A 13 21.80 -9.47 -13.90
CA PHE A 13 21.35 -10.30 -15.00
C PHE A 13 21.76 -9.80 -16.38
N LEU A 14 21.86 -10.75 -17.30
CA LEU A 14 21.86 -10.54 -18.74
C LEU A 14 20.75 -11.42 -19.31
N PHE A 15 19.74 -10.81 -19.89
CA PHE A 15 18.59 -11.50 -20.45
C PHE A 15 18.41 -11.12 -21.92
N PHE A 16 18.26 -12.12 -22.79
CA PHE A 16 17.98 -11.93 -24.21
C PHE A 16 16.51 -12.21 -24.47
N THR A 17 15.79 -11.25 -24.99
CA THR A 17 14.33 -11.34 -25.25
C THR A 17 13.99 -12.08 -26.55
N GLY A 18 14.99 -12.42 -27.37
CA GLY A 18 14.85 -12.88 -28.75
C GLY A 18 15.26 -11.79 -29.77
N GLU A 19 15.21 -10.53 -29.36
CA GLU A 19 15.56 -9.38 -30.20
C GLU A 19 16.52 -8.41 -29.49
N ARG A 20 16.35 -8.21 -28.21
CA ARG A 20 17.05 -7.20 -27.40
C ARG A 20 17.77 -7.85 -26.22
N TYR A 21 18.79 -7.18 -25.70
CA TYR A 21 19.45 -7.58 -24.46
C TYR A 21 19.08 -6.64 -23.32
N LEU A 22 18.64 -7.22 -22.20
CA LEU A 22 18.46 -6.50 -20.94
C LEU A 22 19.66 -6.82 -20.03
N VAL A 23 20.42 -5.78 -19.67
CA VAL A 23 21.61 -5.89 -18.82
C VAL A 23 21.39 -5.05 -17.58
N GLY A 24 21.18 -5.69 -16.42
CA GLY A 24 20.74 -5.00 -15.23
C GLY A 24 21.38 -5.47 -13.93
N ALA A 25 21.28 -4.60 -12.91
CA ALA A 25 21.60 -4.88 -11.51
C ALA A 25 20.48 -4.32 -10.63
N SER A 26 19.34 -5.03 -10.64
CA SER A 26 18.16 -4.59 -9.91
C SER A 26 18.33 -4.74 -8.40
N PRO A 27 18.06 -3.71 -7.60
CA PRO A 27 18.11 -3.80 -6.14
C PRO A 27 16.87 -4.46 -5.53
N GLU A 28 15.76 -4.57 -6.27
CA GLU A 28 14.44 -4.78 -5.70
C GLU A 28 13.86 -6.14 -6.07
N ARG A 29 13.45 -6.88 -5.03
CA ARG A 29 12.63 -8.07 -5.19
C ARG A 29 11.19 -7.63 -5.45
N HIS A 30 10.66 -7.95 -6.64
CA HIS A 30 9.24 -7.84 -6.90
C HIS A 30 8.47 -8.84 -6.04
N VAL A 31 8.65 -10.12 -6.30
CA VAL A 31 8.08 -11.20 -5.48
C VAL A 31 8.94 -12.46 -5.57
N SER A 32 9.03 -13.21 -4.49
CA SER A 32 9.56 -14.57 -4.51
C SER A 32 8.61 -15.52 -3.79
N VAL A 33 8.53 -16.77 -4.31
CA VAL A 33 7.77 -17.86 -3.71
C VAL A 33 8.70 -19.08 -3.58
N HIS A 34 8.81 -19.61 -2.37
CA HIS A 34 9.60 -20.79 -2.10
C HIS A 34 8.95 -21.64 -1.02
N GLY A 35 8.56 -22.86 -1.32
CA GLY A 35 7.87 -23.74 -0.38
C GLY A 35 6.54 -23.16 0.16
N GLY A 36 5.89 -22.27 -0.60
CA GLY A 36 4.69 -21.52 -0.20
C GLY A 36 4.97 -20.22 0.54
N ASP A 37 6.21 -19.98 1.01
CA ASP A 37 6.58 -18.68 1.60
C ASP A 37 6.69 -17.63 0.49
N VAL A 38 6.01 -16.50 0.68
CA VAL A 38 6.01 -15.34 -0.23
C VAL A 38 6.75 -14.20 0.40
N ARG A 39 7.56 -13.50 -0.39
CA ARG A 39 8.27 -12.30 0.07
C ARG A 39 8.29 -11.23 -1.00
N MET A 40 8.08 -9.97 -0.58
CA MET A 40 8.27 -8.75 -1.38
C MET A 40 9.17 -7.78 -0.60
N ASN A 41 9.92 -6.94 -1.31
CA ASN A 41 10.79 -5.96 -0.66
C ASN A 41 10.58 -4.58 -1.27
N PRO A 42 9.51 -3.86 -0.89
CA PRO A 42 9.33 -2.49 -1.33
C PRO A 42 10.48 -1.60 -0.85
N ILE A 43 11.09 -0.92 -1.79
CA ILE A 43 12.21 0.00 -1.58
C ILE A 43 11.72 1.41 -1.90
N SER A 44 11.99 2.36 -0.99
CA SER A 44 11.73 3.77 -1.25
C SER A 44 12.73 4.65 -0.55
N GLY A 45 12.82 5.91 -1.01
CA GLY A 45 13.80 6.86 -0.56
C GLY A 45 15.20 6.60 -1.13
N THR A 46 15.93 7.67 -1.42
CA THR A 46 17.26 7.58 -2.04
C THR A 46 18.23 8.52 -1.38
N PHE A 47 18.99 8.01 -0.41
CA PHE A 47 20.08 8.77 0.18
C PHE A 47 21.33 8.69 -0.68
N ARG A 48 21.79 9.83 -1.19
CA ARG A 48 22.95 9.94 -2.09
C ARG A 48 24.25 10.07 -1.31
N LEU A 49 25.22 9.20 -1.59
CA LEU A 49 26.53 9.20 -0.94
C LEU A 49 27.54 10.12 -1.61
N ALA A 50 27.28 10.50 -2.86
CA ALA A 50 28.21 11.34 -3.64
C ALA A 50 28.38 12.72 -3.02
N GLY A 51 29.64 13.18 -2.89
CA GLY A 51 29.98 14.49 -2.36
C GLY A 51 30.00 14.61 -0.83
N LEU A 52 29.60 13.57 -0.10
CA LEU A 52 29.62 13.58 1.36
C LEU A 52 30.94 13.04 1.91
N ALA A 53 31.56 13.79 2.84
CA ALA A 53 32.66 13.29 3.64
C ALA A 53 32.16 12.17 4.59
N GLU A 54 33.05 11.25 4.93
CA GLU A 54 32.69 10.09 5.78
C GLU A 54 32.08 10.52 7.12
N GLN A 55 32.60 11.57 7.71
CA GLN A 55 32.15 12.11 9.00
C GLN A 55 30.74 12.73 8.94
N GLU A 56 30.33 13.23 7.77
CA GLU A 56 29.03 13.88 7.57
C GLU A 56 27.92 12.89 7.22
N ARG A 57 28.28 11.69 6.74
CA ARG A 57 27.30 10.70 6.23
C ARG A 57 26.27 10.28 7.26
N LYS A 58 26.68 10.02 8.49
CA LYS A 58 25.77 9.61 9.56
C LYS A 58 24.76 10.71 9.90
N GLU A 59 25.22 11.94 10.07
CA GLU A 59 24.36 13.08 10.40
C GLU A 59 23.33 13.32 9.28
N ARG A 60 23.79 13.35 8.03
CA ARG A 60 22.93 13.52 6.85
C ARG A 60 21.96 12.36 6.65
N LEU A 61 22.40 11.13 6.95
CA LEU A 61 21.51 9.97 6.91
C LEU A 61 20.41 10.08 7.98
N LEU A 62 20.74 10.51 9.20
CA LEU A 62 19.74 10.70 10.26
C LEU A 62 18.72 11.80 9.89
N GLU A 63 19.17 12.91 9.26
CA GLU A 63 18.27 13.92 8.70
C GLU A 63 17.33 13.33 7.65
N PHE A 64 17.87 12.57 6.69
CA PHE A 64 17.08 11.86 5.66
C PHE A 64 16.09 10.86 6.28
N LEU A 65 16.49 10.11 7.30
CA LEU A 65 15.59 9.18 7.98
C LEU A 65 14.47 9.87 8.77
N GLY A 66 14.65 11.14 9.15
CA GLY A 66 13.64 11.97 9.79
C GLY A 66 12.78 12.81 8.84
N ASP A 67 13.07 12.78 7.53
CA ASP A 67 12.34 13.57 6.53
C ASP A 67 10.95 12.99 6.28
N GLU A 68 9.92 13.84 6.42
CA GLU A 68 8.52 13.44 6.29
C GLU A 68 8.19 12.93 4.88
N LYS A 69 8.76 13.53 3.83
CA LYS A 69 8.60 13.09 2.44
C LYS A 69 9.07 11.65 2.26
N GLU A 70 10.28 11.34 2.75
CA GLU A 70 10.90 10.02 2.64
C GLU A 70 10.17 8.95 3.48
N ILE A 71 9.60 9.37 4.63
CA ILE A 71 8.80 8.48 5.48
C ILE A 71 7.48 8.11 4.78
N TYR A 72 6.74 9.11 4.29
CA TYR A 72 5.43 8.87 3.66
C TYR A 72 5.55 8.17 2.32
N GLU A 73 6.60 8.43 1.54
CA GLU A 73 6.86 7.72 0.29
C GLU A 73 6.99 6.22 0.53
N LEU A 74 7.81 5.82 1.51
CA LEU A 74 7.96 4.41 1.87
C LEU A 74 6.66 3.80 2.41
N PHE A 75 5.93 4.52 3.27
CA PHE A 75 4.66 4.01 3.82
C PHE A 75 3.61 3.77 2.75
N MET A 76 3.52 4.66 1.75
CA MET A 76 2.58 4.54 0.65
C MET A 76 2.82 3.26 -0.18
N VAL A 77 4.07 2.98 -0.54
CA VAL A 77 4.38 1.77 -1.32
C VAL A 77 4.23 0.49 -0.50
N VAL A 78 4.53 0.53 0.80
CA VAL A 78 4.32 -0.61 1.71
C VAL A 78 2.84 -0.94 1.85
N ASP A 79 1.97 0.07 2.02
CA ASP A 79 0.53 -0.15 2.16
C ASP A 79 -0.06 -0.74 0.87
N GLU A 80 0.39 -0.26 -0.31
CA GLU A 80 -0.04 -0.78 -1.61
C GLU A 80 0.39 -2.24 -1.81
N GLU A 81 1.66 -2.56 -1.55
CA GLU A 81 2.14 -3.94 -1.69
C GLU A 81 1.57 -4.88 -0.63
N LEU A 82 1.23 -4.38 0.57
CA LEU A 82 0.57 -5.16 1.60
C LEU A 82 -0.86 -5.56 1.19
N LYS A 83 -1.58 -4.73 0.44
CA LYS A 83 -2.87 -5.09 -0.17
C LYS A 83 -2.71 -6.30 -1.10
N MET A 84 -1.69 -6.27 -1.97
CA MET A 84 -1.35 -7.38 -2.87
C MET A 84 -1.00 -8.65 -2.07
N MET A 85 -0.19 -8.53 -1.00
CA MET A 85 0.12 -9.66 -0.13
C MET A 85 -1.13 -10.27 0.50
N CYS A 86 -2.07 -9.46 0.95
CA CYS A 86 -3.35 -9.94 1.52
C CYS A 86 -4.26 -10.59 0.48
N ASP A 87 -4.11 -10.28 -0.81
CA ASP A 87 -4.81 -10.99 -1.87
C ASP A 87 -4.21 -12.39 -2.11
N ILE A 88 -2.90 -12.46 -2.30
CA ILE A 88 -2.24 -13.70 -2.71
C ILE A 88 -1.94 -14.67 -1.56
N CYS A 89 -1.88 -14.20 -0.32
CA CYS A 89 -1.56 -15.02 0.85
C CYS A 89 -2.81 -15.49 1.58
N THR A 90 -2.79 -16.74 2.00
CA THR A 90 -3.82 -17.35 2.84
C THR A 90 -3.67 -16.97 4.32
N GLU A 91 -2.44 -16.70 4.75
CA GLU A 91 -2.05 -16.28 6.09
C GLU A 91 -1.35 -14.93 5.96
N GLY A 92 -2.11 -13.87 5.89
CA GLY A 92 -1.80 -12.44 5.85
C GLY A 92 -0.40 -11.98 5.43
N GLY A 93 -0.18 -10.70 5.47
CA GLY A 93 1.13 -10.14 5.18
C GLY A 93 1.75 -9.49 6.41
N GLN A 94 2.80 -10.08 6.99
CA GLN A 94 3.60 -9.45 8.04
C GLN A 94 4.59 -8.47 7.44
N VAL A 95 4.76 -7.30 8.07
CA VAL A 95 5.73 -6.27 7.69
C VAL A 95 6.91 -6.28 8.66
N LEU A 96 8.12 -6.47 8.15
CA LEU A 96 9.37 -6.52 8.90
C LEU A 96 10.29 -5.38 8.48
N GLY A 97 10.94 -4.74 9.43
CA GLY A 97 11.84 -3.60 9.19
C GLY A 97 11.39 -2.33 9.94
N PRO A 98 11.68 -1.13 9.43
CA PRO A 98 12.43 -0.86 8.19
C PRO A 98 13.92 -1.17 8.29
N PHE A 99 14.54 -1.40 7.13
CA PHE A 99 15.97 -1.66 7.01
C PHE A 99 16.64 -0.62 6.11
N LEU A 100 17.94 -0.42 6.28
CA LEU A 100 18.77 0.22 5.26
C LEU A 100 19.19 -0.82 4.22
N LYS A 101 19.16 -0.40 2.96
CA LYS A 101 19.71 -1.15 1.83
C LYS A 101 20.89 -0.41 1.23
N PRO A 102 22.12 -0.68 1.70
CA PRO A 102 23.32 -0.06 1.14
C PRO A 102 23.58 -0.55 -0.28
N MET A 103 23.73 0.40 -1.22
CA MET A 103 24.15 0.20 -2.59
C MET A 103 25.55 0.78 -2.82
N THR A 104 26.08 0.67 -4.04
CA THR A 104 27.40 1.20 -4.38
C THR A 104 27.48 2.73 -4.21
N HIS A 105 26.47 3.48 -4.63
CA HIS A 105 26.46 4.93 -4.65
C HIS A 105 25.33 5.58 -3.85
N LEU A 106 24.40 4.77 -3.36
CA LEU A 106 23.16 5.15 -2.72
C LEU A 106 22.91 4.29 -1.48
N VAL A 107 22.04 4.77 -0.61
CA VAL A 107 21.38 3.97 0.42
C VAL A 107 19.89 4.14 0.27
N HIS A 108 19.16 3.04 0.21
CA HIS A 108 17.70 3.05 0.23
C HIS A 108 17.18 2.64 1.60
N THR A 109 15.90 2.91 1.85
CA THR A 109 15.14 2.27 2.92
C THR A 109 14.23 1.21 2.32
N GLU A 110 14.03 0.09 3.02
CA GLU A 110 13.15 -1.00 2.59
C GLU A 110 12.38 -1.61 3.76
N TYR A 111 11.21 -2.18 3.46
CA TYR A 111 10.57 -3.17 4.30
C TYR A 111 10.64 -4.54 3.64
N LEU A 112 10.47 -5.58 4.43
CA LEU A 112 10.23 -6.94 3.95
C LEU A 112 8.77 -7.28 4.28
N LEU A 113 8.00 -7.61 3.24
CA LEU A 113 6.67 -8.20 3.40
C LEU A 113 6.82 -9.72 3.30
N ALA A 114 6.20 -10.44 4.23
CA ALA A 114 6.25 -11.89 4.31
C ALA A 114 4.86 -12.47 4.53
N GLY A 115 4.53 -13.56 3.87
CA GLY A 115 3.27 -14.29 4.01
C GLY A 115 3.37 -15.68 3.42
N ARG A 116 2.27 -16.42 3.42
CA ARG A 116 2.19 -17.78 2.87
C ARG A 116 1.05 -17.91 1.86
N THR A 117 1.33 -18.63 0.77
CA THR A 117 0.38 -18.87 -0.31
C THR A 117 0.27 -20.36 -0.67
N THR A 118 -0.92 -20.74 -1.12
CA THR A 118 -1.18 -22.00 -1.81
C THR A 118 -1.52 -21.80 -3.29
N ARG A 119 -1.50 -20.54 -3.78
CA ARG A 119 -1.80 -20.21 -5.18
C ARG A 119 -0.69 -20.67 -6.11
N ASP A 120 -1.02 -20.84 -7.38
CA ASP A 120 -0.02 -21.05 -8.45
C ASP A 120 0.93 -19.86 -8.54
N VAL A 121 2.23 -20.12 -8.64
CA VAL A 121 3.27 -19.06 -8.68
C VAL A 121 3.09 -18.08 -9.84
N ARG A 122 2.42 -18.50 -10.94
CA ARG A 122 2.10 -17.63 -12.08
C ARG A 122 0.97 -16.67 -11.75
N GLU A 123 0.00 -17.09 -10.96
CA GLU A 123 -1.06 -16.23 -10.42
C GLU A 123 -0.47 -15.23 -9.44
N VAL A 124 0.39 -15.68 -8.53
CA VAL A 124 1.11 -14.79 -7.62
C VAL A 124 1.85 -13.70 -8.38
N LEU A 125 2.61 -14.07 -9.43
CA LEU A 125 3.35 -13.11 -10.24
C LEU A 125 2.43 -12.12 -10.97
N ARG A 126 1.27 -12.58 -11.48
CA ARG A 126 0.28 -11.72 -12.14
C ARG A 126 -0.38 -10.76 -11.18
N ASP A 127 -0.82 -11.27 -10.02
CA ASP A 127 -1.67 -10.53 -9.09
C ASP A 127 -0.86 -9.57 -8.18
N THR A 128 0.49 -9.62 -8.24
CA THR A 128 1.39 -8.64 -7.64
C THR A 128 1.91 -7.58 -8.62
N MET A 129 1.45 -7.59 -9.87
CA MET A 129 1.77 -6.55 -10.86
C MET A 129 0.73 -5.40 -10.78
N PHE A 130 1.13 -4.14 -10.91
CA PHE A 130 2.50 -3.65 -11.09
C PHE A 130 3.07 -3.21 -9.75
N ALA A 131 4.40 -3.31 -9.57
CA ALA A 131 5.07 -2.88 -8.36
C ALA A 131 4.83 -1.37 -8.08
N ALA A 132 4.30 -1.07 -6.91
CA ALA A 132 3.94 0.29 -6.51
C ALA A 132 5.15 1.25 -6.47
N THR A 133 6.32 0.73 -6.17
CA THR A 133 7.59 1.47 -6.10
C THR A 133 8.02 2.10 -7.43
N VAL A 134 7.52 1.58 -8.57
CA VAL A 134 7.81 2.11 -9.90
C VAL A 134 6.57 2.63 -10.63
N THR A 135 5.38 2.27 -10.18
CA THR A 135 4.11 2.70 -10.78
C THR A 135 3.48 3.81 -9.98
N GLY A 136 3.39 3.67 -8.68
CA GLY A 136 2.70 4.57 -7.74
C GLY A 136 1.45 3.92 -7.15
N ALA A 137 0.80 4.62 -6.23
CA ALA A 137 -0.40 4.18 -5.53
C ALA A 137 -1.49 5.28 -5.56
N PRO A 138 -2.78 4.96 -5.75
CA PRO A 138 -3.32 3.67 -6.19
C PRO A 138 -2.88 3.33 -7.62
N VAL A 139 -2.61 2.05 -7.89
CA VAL A 139 -1.96 1.58 -9.13
C VAL A 139 -2.71 2.03 -10.39
N GLU A 140 -4.04 1.93 -10.40
CA GLU A 140 -4.88 2.29 -11.58
C GLU A 140 -4.77 3.77 -11.91
N ASN A 141 -4.82 4.63 -10.89
CA ASN A 141 -4.69 6.08 -11.08
C ASN A 141 -3.27 6.45 -11.51
N ALA A 142 -2.27 5.81 -10.94
CA ALA A 142 -0.87 5.99 -11.31
C ALA A 142 -0.63 5.58 -12.79
N CYS A 143 -1.17 4.44 -13.23
CA CYS A 143 -1.11 4.01 -14.63
C CYS A 143 -1.76 5.03 -15.59
N ARG A 144 -2.89 5.62 -15.20
CA ARG A 144 -3.56 6.67 -15.97
C ARG A 144 -2.70 7.92 -16.10
N LEU A 145 -2.07 8.37 -15.00
CA LEU A 145 -1.16 9.52 -15.01
C LEU A 145 0.09 9.25 -15.84
N ILE A 146 0.67 8.05 -15.73
CA ILE A 146 1.80 7.63 -16.57
C ILE A 146 1.44 7.75 -18.05
N GLN A 147 0.27 7.24 -18.44
CA GLN A 147 -0.19 7.32 -19.84
C GLN A 147 -0.45 8.77 -20.29
N GLU A 148 -0.87 9.65 -19.39
CA GLU A 148 -1.16 11.04 -19.69
C GLU A 148 0.10 11.89 -19.85
N TYR A 149 1.11 11.66 -18.99
CA TYR A 149 2.28 12.55 -18.90
C TYR A 149 3.54 12.01 -19.56
N GLU A 150 3.71 10.69 -19.66
CA GLU A 150 4.88 10.12 -20.33
C GLU A 150 4.67 10.08 -21.86
N THR A 151 5.63 10.66 -22.58
CA THR A 151 5.56 10.78 -24.05
C THR A 151 5.84 9.47 -24.79
N GLU A 152 6.49 8.51 -24.12
CA GLU A 152 6.88 7.22 -24.67
C GLU A 152 6.45 6.08 -23.71
N GLY A 153 6.18 4.91 -24.29
CA GLY A 153 5.94 3.71 -23.50
C GLY A 153 7.18 3.27 -22.72
N ARG A 154 6.98 2.78 -21.50
CA ARG A 154 8.06 2.35 -20.60
C ARG A 154 8.82 1.12 -21.09
N GLY A 155 8.26 0.34 -22.04
CA GLY A 155 8.86 -0.91 -22.50
C GLY A 155 9.06 -1.91 -21.35
N TYR A 156 10.30 -2.33 -21.13
CA TYR A 156 10.65 -3.24 -20.04
C TYR A 156 10.90 -2.56 -18.70
N TYR A 157 10.95 -1.23 -18.64
CA TYR A 157 11.15 -0.52 -17.38
C TYR A 157 9.96 -0.71 -16.44
N GLY A 158 10.23 -1.17 -15.24
CA GLY A 158 9.20 -1.48 -14.23
C GLY A 158 8.49 -2.83 -14.43
N ALA A 159 8.87 -3.62 -15.45
CA ALA A 159 8.37 -4.98 -15.62
C ALA A 159 8.97 -5.94 -14.58
N ALA A 160 8.40 -7.13 -14.46
CA ALA A 160 8.96 -8.23 -13.68
C ALA A 160 9.74 -9.19 -14.60
N LEU A 161 10.98 -9.52 -14.23
CA LEU A 161 11.72 -10.63 -14.82
C LEU A 161 11.63 -11.82 -13.85
N ALA A 162 11.10 -12.96 -14.29
CA ALA A 162 10.87 -14.07 -13.38
C ALA A 162 11.63 -15.33 -13.77
N LEU A 163 12.22 -15.99 -12.77
CA LEU A 163 12.69 -17.36 -12.85
C LEU A 163 11.68 -18.26 -12.16
N ILE A 164 10.98 -19.08 -12.93
CA ILE A 164 9.99 -20.04 -12.44
C ILE A 164 10.58 -21.44 -12.55
N GLY A 165 10.50 -22.22 -11.49
CA GLY A 165 11.08 -23.57 -11.44
C GLY A 165 10.43 -24.45 -10.39
N ARG A 166 11.20 -25.46 -9.98
CA ARG A 166 10.86 -26.35 -8.87
C ARG A 166 12.09 -26.51 -7.98
N ASP A 167 11.86 -26.62 -6.69
CA ASP A 167 12.91 -26.95 -5.73
C ASP A 167 13.29 -28.44 -5.76
N ALA A 168 14.17 -28.84 -4.85
CA ALA A 168 14.63 -30.23 -4.75
C ALA A 168 13.51 -31.21 -4.40
N ASP A 169 12.46 -30.78 -3.73
CA ASP A 169 11.30 -31.58 -3.34
C ASP A 169 10.18 -31.54 -4.39
N GLY A 170 10.40 -30.81 -5.50
CA GLY A 170 9.47 -30.68 -6.61
C GLY A 170 8.40 -29.59 -6.40
N ALA A 171 8.46 -28.82 -5.32
CA ALA A 171 7.53 -27.73 -5.09
C ALA A 171 7.78 -26.55 -6.05
N PRO A 172 6.72 -25.87 -6.55
CA PRO A 172 6.88 -24.73 -7.43
C PRO A 172 7.62 -23.58 -6.73
N THR A 173 8.52 -22.93 -7.48
CA THR A 173 9.26 -21.75 -7.03
C THR A 173 9.15 -20.63 -8.04
N ALA A 174 9.16 -19.41 -7.57
CA ALA A 174 9.31 -18.20 -8.38
C ALA A 174 10.27 -17.23 -7.70
N ASP A 175 11.11 -16.58 -8.48
CA ASP A 175 11.99 -15.52 -8.01
C ASP A 175 12.02 -14.40 -9.07
N SER A 176 11.68 -13.18 -8.68
CA SER A 176 11.43 -12.10 -9.62
C SER A 176 11.96 -10.77 -9.09
N PRO A 177 12.95 -10.14 -9.74
CA PRO A 177 13.28 -8.74 -9.56
C PRO A 177 12.37 -7.83 -10.40
N ILE A 178 12.26 -6.56 -10.01
CA ILE A 178 11.74 -5.50 -10.86
C ILE A 178 12.83 -5.12 -11.89
N VAL A 179 12.43 -4.92 -13.14
CA VAL A 179 13.35 -4.48 -14.23
C VAL A 179 13.58 -2.97 -14.10
N ILE A 180 14.47 -2.62 -13.18
CA ILE A 180 15.02 -1.27 -12.98
C ILE A 180 16.55 -1.36 -12.93
N ARG A 181 17.25 -0.23 -12.98
CA ARG A 181 18.72 -0.21 -13.06
C ARG A 181 19.23 -1.13 -14.18
N THR A 182 18.60 -0.99 -15.34
CA THR A 182 18.75 -1.89 -16.49
C THR A 182 18.96 -1.08 -17.74
N ALA A 183 19.92 -1.53 -18.54
CA ALA A 183 20.13 -1.09 -19.91
C ALA A 183 19.38 -2.01 -20.86
N ASP A 184 18.60 -1.43 -21.76
CA ASP A 184 17.95 -2.10 -22.87
C ASP A 184 18.78 -1.85 -24.14
N VAL A 185 19.34 -2.91 -24.70
CA VAL A 185 20.25 -2.85 -25.86
C VAL A 185 19.55 -3.45 -27.08
N SER A 186 19.32 -2.63 -28.10
CA SER A 186 18.72 -3.06 -29.35
C SER A 186 19.65 -3.90 -30.22
N PRO A 187 19.17 -4.60 -31.28
CA PRO A 187 19.99 -5.43 -32.15
C PRO A 187 21.08 -4.66 -32.89
N ASP A 188 20.86 -3.38 -33.16
CA ASP A 188 21.82 -2.46 -33.82
C ASP A 188 22.76 -1.77 -32.83
N GLY A 189 22.65 -2.10 -31.53
CA GLY A 189 23.53 -1.61 -30.47
C GLY A 189 23.11 -0.28 -29.85
N GLU A 190 21.91 0.22 -30.13
CA GLU A 190 21.37 1.37 -29.42
C GLU A 190 21.11 1.02 -27.95
N LEU A 191 21.50 1.91 -27.05
CA LEU A 191 21.41 1.73 -25.61
C LEU A 191 20.34 2.68 -25.04
N LYS A 192 19.28 2.11 -24.45
CA LYS A 192 18.30 2.88 -23.68
C LYS A 192 18.44 2.55 -22.19
N ILE A 193 18.59 3.59 -21.36
CA ILE A 193 18.60 3.48 -19.89
C ILE A 193 17.47 4.36 -19.37
N THR A 194 16.53 3.75 -18.65
CA THR A 194 15.40 4.46 -18.03
C THR A 194 15.58 4.46 -16.52
N ALA A 195 15.36 5.62 -15.91
CA ALA A 195 15.31 5.81 -14.47
C ALA A 195 14.16 6.76 -14.12
N GLY A 196 13.52 6.52 -12.98
CA GLY A 196 12.40 7.30 -12.49
C GLY A 196 12.53 7.66 -11.01
N ALA A 197 11.70 8.60 -10.57
CA ALA A 197 11.52 8.97 -9.18
C ALA A 197 10.05 8.85 -8.80
N THR A 198 9.76 8.62 -7.53
CA THR A 198 8.39 8.58 -7.00
C THR A 198 8.00 9.99 -6.58
N LEU A 199 6.94 10.51 -7.18
CA LEU A 199 6.45 11.85 -6.89
C LEU A 199 5.35 11.80 -5.81
N VAL A 200 5.58 12.49 -4.71
CA VAL A 200 4.61 12.69 -3.62
C VAL A 200 4.36 14.19 -3.42
N ARG A 201 3.41 14.54 -2.54
CA ARG A 201 3.00 15.94 -2.32
C ARG A 201 4.17 16.91 -2.09
N ASP A 202 5.15 16.47 -1.28
CA ASP A 202 6.25 17.32 -0.84
C ASP A 202 7.54 17.11 -1.66
N SER A 203 7.43 16.47 -2.84
CA SER A 203 8.55 16.29 -3.77
C SER A 203 9.02 17.63 -4.35
N ASP A 204 10.34 17.86 -4.32
CA ASP A 204 10.99 18.96 -5.00
C ASP A 204 11.44 18.51 -6.42
N PRO A 205 11.00 19.19 -7.49
CA PRO A 205 11.27 18.76 -8.86
C PRO A 205 12.76 18.62 -9.20
N ASP A 206 13.60 19.55 -8.73
CA ASP A 206 15.04 19.53 -9.02
C ASP A 206 15.73 18.38 -8.27
N TYR A 207 15.26 18.10 -7.04
CA TYR A 207 15.75 16.97 -6.26
C TYR A 207 15.40 15.63 -6.93
N GLU A 208 14.14 15.46 -7.38
CA GLU A 208 13.67 14.23 -8.05
C GLU A 208 14.41 13.98 -9.36
N VAL A 209 14.64 15.03 -10.18
CA VAL A 209 15.46 14.91 -11.40
C VAL A 209 16.90 14.49 -11.06
N ALA A 210 17.51 15.08 -10.04
CA ALA A 210 18.85 14.69 -9.61
C ALA A 210 18.90 13.25 -9.08
N GLU A 211 17.80 12.75 -8.48
CA GLU A 211 17.67 11.38 -8.04
C GLU A 211 17.66 10.41 -9.22
N THR A 212 16.94 10.71 -10.31
CA THR A 212 16.93 9.85 -11.51
C THR A 212 18.34 9.67 -12.08
N TRP A 213 19.14 10.74 -12.14
CA TRP A 213 20.53 10.67 -12.57
C TRP A 213 21.40 9.81 -11.64
N ALA A 214 21.20 9.93 -10.33
CA ALA A 214 21.92 9.12 -9.35
C ALA A 214 21.56 7.62 -9.50
N LYS A 215 20.28 7.31 -9.76
CA LYS A 215 19.81 5.96 -10.04
C LYS A 215 20.39 5.37 -11.33
N ALA A 216 20.57 6.18 -12.36
CA ALA A 216 21.19 5.75 -13.64
C ALA A 216 22.71 5.57 -13.54
N GLY A 217 23.36 6.22 -12.60
CA GLY A 217 24.83 6.36 -12.52
C GLY A 217 25.60 5.04 -12.53
N GLY A 218 25.13 4.01 -11.83
CA GLY A 218 25.77 2.69 -11.81
C GLY A 218 25.81 2.03 -13.18
N ILE A 219 24.69 2.02 -13.90
CA ILE A 219 24.59 1.46 -15.26
C ILE A 219 25.42 2.29 -16.25
N LEU A 220 25.30 3.61 -16.22
CA LEU A 220 26.10 4.49 -17.08
C LEU A 220 27.61 4.26 -16.91
N THR A 221 28.06 4.11 -15.67
CA THR A 221 29.45 3.79 -15.34
C THR A 221 29.87 2.42 -15.85
N ALA A 222 29.01 1.40 -15.73
CA ALA A 222 29.29 0.05 -16.18
C ALA A 222 29.49 -0.03 -17.71
N PHE A 223 28.77 0.79 -18.45
CA PHE A 223 28.93 0.96 -19.92
C PHE A 223 30.03 1.92 -20.32
N GLY A 224 30.68 2.60 -19.37
CA GLY A 224 31.74 3.58 -19.65
C GLY A 224 31.26 4.91 -20.20
N LEU A 225 29.99 5.24 -19.99
CA LEU A 225 29.34 6.49 -20.42
C LEU A 225 29.47 7.59 -19.36
N HIS A 226 29.88 7.25 -18.17
CA HIS A 226 30.13 8.16 -17.07
C HIS A 226 31.38 7.73 -16.31
N ASP A 227 32.20 8.68 -15.88
CA ASP A 227 33.32 8.40 -14.99
C ASP A 227 32.80 7.91 -13.64
N ALA A 228 33.34 6.78 -13.17
CA ALA A 228 32.99 6.27 -11.86
C ALA A 228 33.42 7.28 -10.79
N PRO A 229 32.51 7.92 -10.07
CA PRO A 229 32.89 8.51 -8.80
C PRO A 229 33.50 7.38 -7.96
N ARG A 230 34.61 7.64 -7.28
CA ARG A 230 35.25 6.65 -6.43
C ARG A 230 34.22 6.20 -5.40
N ALA A 231 33.74 4.96 -5.53
CA ALA A 231 32.72 4.44 -4.60
C ALA A 231 33.22 4.65 -3.17
N PRO A 232 32.41 5.20 -2.27
CA PRO A 232 32.78 5.28 -0.87
C PRO A 232 32.80 3.84 -0.32
N THR A 233 34.01 3.28 -0.22
CA THR A 233 34.23 1.86 0.08
C THR A 233 34.21 1.55 1.58
N ALA A 234 34.23 2.56 2.44
CA ALA A 234 34.25 2.39 3.90
C ALA A 234 33.04 3.07 4.54
N GLY A 235 32.51 2.47 5.60
CA GLY A 235 31.55 3.10 6.53
C GLY A 235 30.06 2.92 6.19
N VAL A 236 29.68 2.55 4.95
CA VAL A 236 28.23 2.50 4.59
C VAL A 236 27.54 1.25 5.13
N ALA A 237 28.24 0.11 5.13
CA ALA A 237 27.68 -1.12 5.72
C ALA A 237 27.57 -1.02 7.25
N GLU A 238 28.47 -0.27 7.86
CA GLU A 238 28.46 -0.03 9.31
C GLU A 238 27.28 0.86 9.73
N LEU A 239 26.84 1.79 8.87
CA LEU A 239 25.63 2.60 9.13
C LEU A 239 24.37 1.74 9.27
N ALA A 240 24.27 0.61 8.58
CA ALA A 240 23.12 -0.28 8.70
C ALA A 240 23.05 -1.02 10.07
N THR A 241 24.12 -1.01 10.84
CA THR A 241 24.20 -1.59 12.19
C THR A 241 24.46 -0.55 13.28
N ASP A 242 24.51 0.73 12.91
CA ASP A 242 24.72 1.83 13.86
C ASP A 242 23.47 2.02 14.74
N GLU A 243 23.67 2.18 16.06
CA GLU A 243 22.61 2.24 17.05
C GLU A 243 21.63 3.41 16.80
N ASP A 244 22.15 4.62 16.52
CA ASP A 244 21.31 5.80 16.27
C ASP A 244 20.49 5.64 15.01
N VAL A 245 21.07 5.03 13.98
CA VAL A 245 20.40 4.73 12.72
C VAL A 245 19.28 3.70 12.92
N LEU A 246 19.54 2.63 13.69
CA LEU A 246 18.52 1.63 14.02
C LEU A 246 17.38 2.22 14.86
N ILE A 247 17.69 3.13 15.79
CA ILE A 247 16.68 3.86 16.57
C ILE A 247 15.84 4.76 15.65
N ALA A 248 16.47 5.50 14.73
CA ALA A 248 15.77 6.35 13.77
C ALA A 248 14.84 5.55 12.86
N LEU A 249 15.32 4.43 12.33
CA LEU A 249 14.51 3.50 11.54
C LEU A 249 13.32 2.94 12.35
N GLY A 250 13.58 2.39 13.53
CA GLY A 250 12.55 1.82 14.39
C GLY A 250 11.51 2.85 14.85
N SER A 251 11.88 4.13 14.93
CA SER A 251 10.95 5.20 15.30
C SER A 251 9.82 5.39 14.29
N ARG A 252 10.05 5.09 13.01
CA ARG A 252 9.04 5.14 11.95
C ARG A 252 7.87 4.19 12.21
N ASN A 253 8.14 3.01 12.79
CA ASN A 253 7.12 2.00 13.12
C ASN A 253 6.11 2.48 14.17
N ARG A 254 6.46 3.47 15.00
CA ARG A 254 5.52 4.05 15.98
C ARG A 254 4.34 4.76 15.33
N ARG A 255 4.45 5.06 14.04
CA ARG A 255 3.41 5.72 13.23
C ARG A 255 2.51 4.72 12.50
N LEU A 256 2.85 3.42 12.54
CA LEU A 256 2.19 2.36 11.80
C LEU A 256 1.35 1.46 12.72
N SER A 257 0.44 0.72 12.10
CA SER A 257 -0.35 -0.29 12.77
C SER A 257 0.52 -1.43 13.29
N THR A 258 0.54 -1.63 14.61
CA THR A 258 1.31 -2.71 15.23
C THR A 258 0.82 -4.10 14.80
N PHE A 259 -0.44 -4.22 14.40
CA PHE A 259 -1.01 -5.47 13.88
C PHE A 259 -0.21 -6.01 12.70
N TRP A 260 0.13 -5.16 11.72
CA TRP A 260 0.89 -5.58 10.55
C TRP A 260 2.38 -5.80 10.81
N LEU A 261 2.90 -5.23 11.91
CA LEU A 261 4.31 -5.38 12.31
C LEU A 261 4.55 -6.64 13.16
N THR A 262 3.50 -7.32 13.61
CA THR A 262 3.58 -8.53 14.43
C THR A 262 3.16 -9.76 13.65
N ASP A 263 3.56 -10.95 14.10
CA ASP A 263 3.07 -12.21 13.54
C ASP A 263 1.60 -12.40 13.94
N GLN A 264 0.71 -12.44 12.94
CA GLN A 264 -0.72 -12.62 13.18
C GLN A 264 -1.11 -14.08 13.52
N ALA A 265 -0.21 -15.04 13.32
CA ALA A 265 -0.45 -16.43 13.70
C ALA A 265 -0.68 -16.60 15.22
N ASP A 266 -0.11 -15.70 16.02
CA ASP A 266 -0.27 -15.66 17.49
C ASP A 266 -1.51 -14.86 17.94
N ALA A 267 -2.26 -14.27 17.02
CA ALA A 267 -3.44 -13.47 17.37
C ALA A 267 -4.55 -14.35 17.96
N VAL A 268 -5.15 -13.89 19.06
CA VAL A 268 -6.26 -14.59 19.70
C VAL A 268 -7.57 -14.07 19.09
N PRO A 269 -8.37 -14.95 18.43
CA PRO A 269 -9.66 -14.55 17.89
C PRO A 269 -10.63 -14.04 18.97
N SER A 270 -11.50 -13.11 18.59
CA SER A 270 -12.57 -12.64 19.48
C SER A 270 -13.61 -13.75 19.66
N ARG A 271 -13.91 -14.11 20.91
CA ARG A 271 -14.90 -15.17 21.22
C ARG A 271 -16.28 -14.85 20.65
N ASP A 272 -16.69 -13.58 20.72
CA ASP A 272 -18.03 -13.13 20.32
C ASP A 272 -18.20 -13.02 18.80
N LEU A 273 -17.08 -12.97 18.06
CA LEU A 273 -17.05 -12.91 16.60
C LEU A 273 -16.72 -14.25 15.95
N THR A 274 -16.21 -15.22 16.72
CA THR A 274 -15.82 -16.53 16.20
C THR A 274 -17.03 -17.28 15.63
N GLY A 275 -16.90 -17.71 14.37
CA GLY A 275 -17.94 -18.45 13.65
C GLY A 275 -19.00 -17.58 12.97
N ARG A 276 -18.98 -16.26 13.16
CA ARG A 276 -19.82 -15.33 12.40
C ARG A 276 -19.32 -15.17 10.98
N THR A 277 -20.23 -14.79 10.07
CA THR A 277 -19.94 -14.61 8.64
C THR A 277 -19.96 -13.15 8.25
N ALA A 278 -19.08 -12.78 7.35
CA ALA A 278 -19.07 -11.45 6.73
C ALA A 278 -18.97 -11.54 5.21
N VAL A 279 -19.62 -10.62 4.52
CA VAL A 279 -19.42 -10.39 3.07
C VAL A 279 -18.98 -8.95 2.85
N ILE A 280 -17.95 -8.77 2.02
CA ILE A 280 -17.43 -7.46 1.63
C ILE A 280 -17.82 -7.23 0.17
N LEU A 281 -18.66 -6.24 -0.10
CA LEU A 281 -18.96 -5.79 -1.46
C LEU A 281 -17.77 -4.97 -1.97
N GLU A 282 -17.08 -5.50 -2.95
CA GLU A 282 -15.83 -4.98 -3.48
C GLU A 282 -16.10 -3.88 -4.51
N GLY A 283 -15.34 -2.79 -4.44
CA GLY A 283 -15.44 -1.62 -5.30
C GLY A 283 -14.21 -1.37 -6.19
N GLU A 284 -13.51 -2.42 -6.63
CA GLU A 284 -12.27 -2.33 -7.41
C GLU A 284 -11.11 -1.71 -6.62
N ASP A 285 -10.93 -2.17 -5.37
CA ASP A 285 -9.82 -1.76 -4.51
C ASP A 285 -9.39 -2.93 -3.61
N ASP A 286 -8.12 -3.28 -3.67
CA ASP A 286 -7.53 -4.40 -2.94
C ASP A 286 -7.48 -4.22 -1.41
N PHE A 287 -7.82 -3.06 -0.87
CA PHE A 287 -8.04 -2.88 0.57
C PHE A 287 -9.10 -3.85 1.14
N VAL A 288 -10.03 -4.34 0.31
CA VAL A 288 -10.98 -5.38 0.72
C VAL A 288 -10.30 -6.66 1.17
N ASN A 289 -9.12 -6.97 0.64
CA ASN A 289 -8.33 -8.14 1.03
C ASN A 289 -7.72 -7.96 2.43
N MET A 290 -7.27 -6.75 2.76
CA MET A 290 -6.83 -6.40 4.12
C MET A 290 -8.00 -6.47 5.11
N LEU A 291 -9.18 -5.93 4.76
CA LEU A 291 -10.41 -6.07 5.58
C LEU A 291 -10.75 -7.54 5.81
N ARG A 292 -10.79 -8.35 4.74
CA ARG A 292 -11.03 -9.80 4.83
C ARG A 292 -10.05 -10.47 5.78
N HIS A 293 -8.75 -10.15 5.66
CA HIS A 293 -7.72 -10.72 6.51
C HIS A 293 -7.94 -10.35 7.99
N VAL A 294 -8.14 -9.07 8.30
CA VAL A 294 -8.39 -8.61 9.67
C VAL A 294 -9.63 -9.29 10.28
N LEU A 295 -10.73 -9.40 9.52
CA LEU A 295 -11.94 -10.12 9.97
C LEU A 295 -11.66 -11.60 10.22
N THR A 296 -10.85 -12.24 9.39
CA THR A 296 -10.45 -13.65 9.58
C THR A 296 -9.63 -13.82 10.86
N VAL A 297 -8.69 -12.93 11.14
CA VAL A 297 -7.92 -12.94 12.39
C VAL A 297 -8.81 -12.68 13.62
N LEU A 298 -9.87 -11.88 13.47
CA LEU A 298 -10.89 -11.69 14.51
C LEU A 298 -11.77 -12.95 14.74
N GLY A 299 -11.68 -13.97 13.88
CA GLY A 299 -12.40 -15.24 14.00
C GLY A 299 -13.64 -15.36 13.12
N MET A 300 -13.89 -14.40 12.24
CA MET A 300 -15.01 -14.42 11.30
C MET A 300 -14.65 -15.18 10.01
N SER A 301 -15.67 -15.72 9.34
CA SER A 301 -15.55 -16.20 7.95
C SER A 301 -15.93 -15.06 7.00
N ALA A 302 -14.94 -14.46 6.33
CA ALA A 302 -15.15 -13.32 5.46
C ALA A 302 -14.93 -13.67 3.98
N THR A 303 -15.89 -13.27 3.13
CA THR A 303 -15.83 -13.43 1.67
C THR A 303 -15.91 -12.09 0.97
N VAL A 304 -15.38 -12.01 -0.25
CA VAL A 304 -15.44 -10.81 -1.10
C VAL A 304 -16.40 -11.10 -2.25
N LEU A 305 -17.31 -10.17 -2.50
CA LEU A 305 -18.27 -10.20 -3.61
C LEU A 305 -17.99 -9.01 -4.54
N ALA A 306 -17.62 -9.29 -5.78
CA ALA A 306 -17.41 -8.24 -6.77
C ALA A 306 -18.71 -7.47 -7.05
N HIS A 307 -18.65 -6.15 -7.21
CA HIS A 307 -19.84 -5.31 -7.41
C HIS A 307 -20.67 -5.72 -8.66
N GLN A 308 -20.03 -6.25 -9.70
CA GLN A 308 -20.71 -6.74 -10.88
C GLN A 308 -21.52 -8.03 -10.65
N ASP A 309 -21.16 -8.79 -9.61
CA ASP A 309 -21.85 -10.04 -9.24
C ASP A 309 -22.96 -9.81 -8.21
N TYR A 310 -23.07 -8.61 -7.67
CA TYR A 310 -24.15 -8.26 -6.75
C TYR A 310 -25.53 -8.45 -7.42
N ARG A 311 -26.46 -9.02 -6.65
CA ARG A 311 -27.89 -9.09 -6.98
C ARG A 311 -28.67 -8.80 -5.71
N PRO A 312 -29.86 -8.17 -5.80
CA PRO A 312 -30.72 -7.96 -4.62
C PRO A 312 -30.89 -9.24 -3.82
N GLY A 313 -30.69 -9.18 -2.52
CA GLY A 313 -30.72 -10.31 -1.61
C GLY A 313 -29.43 -11.13 -1.49
N ALA A 314 -28.39 -10.87 -2.29
CA ALA A 314 -27.12 -11.61 -2.22
C ALA A 314 -26.37 -11.40 -0.89
N LEU A 315 -26.70 -10.35 -0.15
CA LEU A 315 -26.06 -10.01 1.12
C LEU A 315 -26.82 -10.58 2.34
N ALA A 316 -27.96 -11.28 2.11
CA ALA A 316 -28.92 -11.62 3.15
C ALA A 316 -28.43 -12.72 4.13
N ASP A 317 -27.53 -13.59 3.72
CA ASP A 317 -27.13 -14.78 4.50
C ASP A 317 -25.89 -14.56 5.38
N HIS A 318 -25.48 -13.30 5.58
CA HIS A 318 -24.27 -12.95 6.34
C HIS A 318 -24.64 -12.16 7.61
N ASP A 319 -23.89 -12.38 8.70
CA ASP A 319 -24.07 -11.64 9.96
C ASP A 319 -23.67 -10.16 9.81
N LEU A 320 -22.62 -9.89 9.04
CA LEU A 320 -22.09 -8.55 8.75
C LEU A 320 -21.96 -8.35 7.26
N VAL A 321 -22.38 -7.19 6.78
CA VAL A 321 -22.07 -6.72 5.42
C VAL A 321 -21.10 -5.55 5.50
N ILE A 322 -20.09 -5.54 4.64
CA ILE A 322 -19.21 -4.37 4.46
C ILE A 322 -19.41 -3.84 3.04
N ILE A 323 -19.80 -2.57 2.92
CA ILE A 323 -19.73 -1.84 1.65
C ILE A 323 -18.31 -1.26 1.57
N GLY A 324 -17.49 -1.84 0.70
CA GLY A 324 -16.05 -1.67 0.71
C GLY A 324 -15.56 -0.34 0.15
N PRO A 325 -14.26 -0.13 0.21
CA PRO A 325 -13.59 0.96 -0.48
C PRO A 325 -13.61 0.76 -2.00
N GLY A 326 -13.23 1.81 -2.72
CA GLY A 326 -13.09 1.77 -4.18
C GLY A 326 -12.79 3.14 -4.77
N PRO A 327 -12.18 3.18 -5.96
CA PRO A 327 -12.00 4.42 -6.71
C PRO A 327 -13.32 4.87 -7.33
N GLY A 328 -13.43 6.16 -7.64
CA GLY A 328 -14.55 6.74 -8.38
C GLY A 328 -15.18 7.94 -7.70
N ASP A 329 -16.14 8.56 -8.41
CA ASP A 329 -16.92 9.68 -7.90
C ASP A 329 -18.27 9.18 -7.36
N PRO A 330 -18.52 9.23 -6.04
CA PRO A 330 -19.75 8.72 -5.43
C PRO A 330 -21.01 9.46 -5.90
N ARG A 331 -20.86 10.61 -6.55
CA ARG A 331 -21.97 11.43 -7.09
C ARG A 331 -22.46 10.95 -8.45
N GLN A 332 -21.67 10.15 -9.18
CA GLN A 332 -22.01 9.60 -10.48
C GLN A 332 -22.92 8.37 -10.35
N GLY A 333 -24.18 8.60 -10.00
CA GLY A 333 -25.14 7.53 -9.72
C GLY A 333 -25.50 6.61 -10.91
N ASP A 334 -25.18 7.00 -12.13
CA ASP A 334 -25.31 6.23 -13.36
C ASP A 334 -24.11 5.31 -13.63
N HIS A 335 -22.98 5.50 -12.94
CA HIS A 335 -21.85 4.59 -13.04
C HIS A 335 -22.22 3.22 -12.43
N PRO A 336 -22.02 2.09 -13.13
CA PRO A 336 -22.51 0.77 -12.68
C PRO A 336 -22.11 0.40 -11.26
N LYS A 337 -20.86 0.61 -10.87
CA LYS A 337 -20.35 0.38 -9.51
C LYS A 337 -21.07 1.23 -8.48
N ILE A 338 -21.20 2.53 -8.72
CA ILE A 338 -21.87 3.45 -7.81
C ILE A 338 -23.34 3.12 -7.68
N ALA A 339 -24.02 2.78 -8.79
CA ALA A 339 -25.39 2.32 -8.78
C ALA A 339 -25.56 1.03 -7.93
N THR A 340 -24.64 0.08 -8.05
CA THR A 340 -24.61 -1.13 -7.20
C THR A 340 -24.44 -0.79 -5.73
N PHE A 341 -23.47 0.07 -5.38
CA PHE A 341 -23.25 0.48 -3.99
C PHE A 341 -24.44 1.20 -3.39
N ARG A 342 -25.11 2.06 -4.18
CA ARG A 342 -26.36 2.73 -3.77
C ARG A 342 -27.48 1.72 -3.52
N ALA A 343 -27.71 0.80 -4.44
CA ALA A 343 -28.73 -0.22 -4.30
C ALA A 343 -28.50 -1.15 -3.09
N ALA A 344 -27.25 -1.58 -2.85
CA ALA A 344 -26.89 -2.38 -1.70
C ALA A 344 -27.06 -1.59 -0.38
N THR A 345 -26.67 -0.33 -0.36
CA THR A 345 -26.82 0.53 0.83
C THR A 345 -28.31 0.77 1.15
N GLU A 346 -29.16 1.01 0.12
CA GLU A 346 -30.60 1.18 0.30
C GLU A 346 -31.27 -0.12 0.80
N GLU A 347 -30.88 -1.28 0.28
CA GLU A 347 -31.37 -2.60 0.76
C GLU A 347 -31.01 -2.79 2.25
N LEU A 348 -29.77 -2.47 2.64
CA LEU A 348 -29.31 -2.62 4.02
C LEU A 348 -29.98 -1.64 4.99
N LEU A 349 -30.15 -0.39 4.58
CA LEU A 349 -30.88 0.61 5.37
C LEU A 349 -32.35 0.19 5.58
N ALA A 350 -33.01 -0.35 4.55
CA ALA A 350 -34.39 -0.78 4.62
C ALA A 350 -34.58 -2.08 5.44
N SER A 351 -33.61 -3.00 5.39
CA SER A 351 -33.69 -4.28 6.08
C SER A 351 -33.31 -4.23 7.56
N GLY A 352 -32.63 -3.16 8.01
CA GLY A 352 -32.13 -3.04 9.38
C GLY A 352 -30.99 -4.01 9.72
N ARG A 353 -30.31 -4.57 8.71
CA ARG A 353 -29.20 -5.50 8.91
C ARG A 353 -27.92 -4.77 9.31
N PRO A 354 -27.08 -5.36 10.17
CA PRO A 354 -25.80 -4.76 10.54
C PRO A 354 -24.87 -4.60 9.34
N PHE A 355 -24.36 -3.39 9.11
CA PHE A 355 -23.36 -3.16 8.07
C PHE A 355 -22.36 -2.06 8.42
N LEU A 356 -21.15 -2.20 7.85
CA LEU A 356 -20.07 -1.22 7.90
C LEU A 356 -19.83 -0.70 6.48
N SER A 357 -19.67 0.62 6.34
CA SER A 357 -19.29 1.24 5.07
C SER A 357 -17.92 1.89 5.20
N VAL A 358 -17.02 1.64 4.24
CA VAL A 358 -15.62 2.10 4.28
C VAL A 358 -15.32 2.96 3.06
N CYS A 359 -14.74 4.13 3.26
CA CYS A 359 -14.25 5.06 2.23
C CYS A 359 -15.32 5.38 1.17
N LEU A 360 -15.29 4.81 -0.04
CA LEU A 360 -16.31 4.99 -1.06
C LEU A 360 -17.70 4.56 -0.55
N GLY A 361 -17.77 3.41 0.13
CA GLY A 361 -19.03 2.95 0.76
C GLY A 361 -19.56 3.93 1.77
N HIS A 362 -18.70 4.54 2.58
CA HIS A 362 -19.09 5.60 3.53
C HIS A 362 -19.62 6.85 2.82
N GLN A 363 -19.00 7.25 1.72
CA GLN A 363 -19.48 8.41 0.93
C GLN A 363 -20.88 8.13 0.33
N VAL A 364 -21.10 6.92 -0.17
CA VAL A 364 -22.42 6.50 -0.65
C VAL A 364 -23.44 6.46 0.50
N LEU A 365 -23.05 5.97 1.69
CA LEU A 365 -23.90 6.01 2.88
C LEU A 365 -24.26 7.46 3.26
N CYS A 366 -23.29 8.39 3.26
CA CYS A 366 -23.53 9.81 3.50
C CYS A 366 -24.59 10.37 2.55
N ASP A 367 -24.44 10.11 1.24
CA ASP A 367 -25.39 10.53 0.21
C ASP A 367 -26.81 9.98 0.46
N ARG A 368 -26.94 8.70 0.84
CA ARG A 368 -28.23 8.07 1.14
C ARG A 368 -28.88 8.59 2.42
N LEU A 369 -28.10 9.14 3.35
CA LEU A 369 -28.58 9.79 4.58
C LEU A 369 -28.86 11.28 4.40
N GLY A 370 -28.70 11.82 3.20
CA GLY A 370 -28.90 13.26 2.90
C GLY A 370 -27.75 14.15 3.35
N ILE A 371 -26.58 13.58 3.65
CA ILE A 371 -25.36 14.34 3.93
C ILE A 371 -24.72 14.71 2.59
N ALA A 372 -24.55 15.99 2.33
CA ALA A 372 -24.02 16.50 1.07
C ALA A 372 -22.58 16.03 0.83
N LEU A 373 -22.28 15.61 -0.41
CA LEU A 373 -20.94 15.23 -0.82
C LEU A 373 -20.19 16.42 -1.41
N ALA A 374 -19.03 16.72 -0.87
CA ALA A 374 -18.16 17.78 -1.32
C ALA A 374 -16.83 17.22 -1.86
N TYR A 375 -16.20 17.98 -2.76
CA TYR A 375 -14.80 17.77 -3.12
C TYR A 375 -13.92 18.26 -1.98
N LYS A 376 -12.89 17.49 -1.62
CA LYS A 376 -11.99 17.87 -0.53
C LYS A 376 -11.04 18.97 -0.99
N ASP A 377 -10.83 20.00 -0.18
CA ASP A 377 -9.95 21.12 -0.52
C ASP A 377 -8.50 20.67 -0.72
N ILE A 378 -8.07 19.69 0.07
CA ILE A 378 -6.80 19.00 -0.05
C ILE A 378 -7.08 17.51 -0.13
N VAL A 379 -6.78 16.89 -1.27
CA VAL A 379 -6.95 15.46 -1.49
C VAL A 379 -6.00 14.68 -0.59
N PHE A 380 -6.50 13.66 0.09
CA PHE A 380 -5.70 12.75 0.89
C PHE A 380 -5.45 11.46 0.11
N GLN A 381 -4.18 11.12 -0.05
CA GLN A 381 -3.74 9.86 -0.66
C GLN A 381 -2.58 9.32 0.18
N GLY A 382 -2.84 8.27 0.97
CA GLY A 382 -1.86 7.75 1.92
C GLY A 382 -1.48 8.76 3.01
N THR A 383 -2.43 9.53 3.48
CA THR A 383 -2.20 10.61 4.46
C THR A 383 -2.72 10.19 5.83
N GLN A 384 -1.91 10.33 6.87
CA GLN A 384 -2.35 10.17 8.25
C GLN A 384 -2.94 11.47 8.79
N ALA A 385 -4.06 11.36 9.50
CA ALA A 385 -4.63 12.47 10.27
C ALA A 385 -5.16 11.97 11.61
N ARG A 386 -5.23 12.88 12.58
CA ARG A 386 -5.84 12.62 13.88
C ARG A 386 -7.33 12.88 13.79
N VAL A 387 -8.12 11.99 14.36
CA VAL A 387 -9.59 12.09 14.42
C VAL A 387 -10.09 11.87 15.83
N ASP A 388 -11.09 12.64 16.23
CA ASP A 388 -11.87 12.39 17.44
C ASP A 388 -13.16 11.66 17.06
N LEU A 389 -13.34 10.45 17.60
CA LEU A 389 -14.49 9.60 17.34
C LEU A 389 -15.48 9.54 18.52
N ALA A 390 -15.30 10.37 19.55
CA ALA A 390 -16.11 10.34 20.78
C ALA A 390 -17.62 10.44 20.53
N ALA A 391 -18.04 11.23 19.55
CA ALA A 391 -19.45 11.41 19.19
C ALA A 391 -20.10 10.14 18.63
N THR A 392 -19.34 9.29 17.97
CA THR A 392 -19.80 8.06 17.28
C THR A 392 -19.36 6.79 17.96
N MET A 393 -18.30 6.85 18.77
CA MET A 393 -17.76 5.73 19.58
C MET A 393 -17.55 6.20 21.02
N PRO A 394 -18.59 6.21 21.87
CA PRO A 394 -18.48 6.74 23.24
C PRO A 394 -17.42 6.04 24.10
N GLY A 395 -17.13 4.76 23.85
CA GLY A 395 -16.08 4.00 24.52
C GLY A 395 -14.66 4.50 24.22
N ARG A 396 -14.50 5.41 23.24
CA ARG A 396 -13.23 6.04 22.86
C ARG A 396 -13.16 7.54 23.16
N ALA A 397 -14.05 8.00 24.04
CA ALA A 397 -14.06 9.42 24.44
C ALA A 397 -12.72 9.84 25.05
N GLY A 398 -12.17 10.96 24.56
CA GLY A 398 -10.88 11.50 24.99
C GLY A 398 -9.65 10.81 24.38
N VAL A 399 -9.83 9.94 23.41
CA VAL A 399 -8.73 9.31 22.64
C VAL A 399 -8.76 9.88 21.22
N GLU A 400 -7.68 10.53 20.82
CA GLU A 400 -7.44 10.86 19.41
C GLU A 400 -6.84 9.64 18.70
N GLU A 401 -7.47 9.21 17.60
CA GLU A 401 -6.97 8.12 16.77
C GLU A 401 -6.20 8.67 15.57
N THR A 402 -5.02 8.11 15.29
CA THR A 402 -4.28 8.42 14.05
C THR A 402 -4.69 7.40 12.99
N VAL A 403 -5.32 7.88 11.92
CA VAL A 403 -5.91 7.04 10.88
C VAL A 403 -5.43 7.41 9.47
N GLY A 404 -5.41 6.43 8.57
CA GLY A 404 -5.01 6.59 7.18
C GLY A 404 -6.19 6.94 6.27
N PHE A 405 -6.00 7.92 5.41
CA PHE A 405 -7.00 8.39 4.46
C PHE A 405 -6.54 8.26 3.00
N TYR A 406 -7.49 7.90 2.13
CA TYR A 406 -7.33 7.78 0.68
C TYR A 406 -8.57 8.34 -0.02
N ASN A 407 -8.85 9.65 0.14
CA ASN A 407 -10.11 10.21 -0.35
C ASN A 407 -9.99 11.59 -0.98
N THR A 408 -10.78 11.75 -2.06
CA THR A 408 -10.99 12.99 -2.80
C THR A 408 -12.32 13.65 -2.41
N PHE A 409 -13.30 12.83 -2.01
CA PHE A 409 -14.64 13.27 -1.63
C PHE A 409 -14.89 13.07 -0.14
N VAL A 410 -15.76 13.90 0.43
CA VAL A 410 -16.17 13.85 1.84
C VAL A 410 -17.65 14.16 1.99
N GLY A 411 -18.27 13.66 3.06
CA GLY A 411 -19.56 14.15 3.52
C GLY A 411 -19.40 15.46 4.31
N ARG A 412 -20.26 16.44 4.06
CA ARG A 412 -20.38 17.67 4.87
C ARG A 412 -21.85 17.89 5.20
N PRO A 413 -22.27 17.79 6.47
CA PRO A 413 -23.66 18.00 6.84
C PRO A 413 -24.04 19.49 6.62
N ASP A 414 -25.07 19.73 5.83
CA ASP A 414 -25.65 21.07 5.58
C ASP A 414 -27.06 21.23 6.16
N ALA A 415 -27.62 20.13 6.66
CA ALA A 415 -28.95 20.06 7.24
C ALA A 415 -28.96 19.22 8.53
N SER A 416 -30.12 19.12 9.16
CA SER A 416 -30.33 18.24 10.31
C SER A 416 -30.18 16.78 9.89
N LEU A 417 -29.38 16.01 10.66
CA LEU A 417 -29.23 14.59 10.46
C LEU A 417 -30.55 13.82 10.72
N PRO A 418 -30.76 12.66 10.09
CA PRO A 418 -31.88 11.79 10.44
C PRO A 418 -31.88 11.40 11.92
N ASP A 419 -33.05 11.09 12.48
CA ASP A 419 -33.18 10.64 13.87
C ASP A 419 -32.33 9.42 14.17
N GLY A 420 -31.59 9.46 15.28
CA GLY A 420 -30.70 8.38 15.69
C GLY A 420 -29.37 8.29 14.95
N VAL A 421 -29.07 9.24 14.06
CA VAL A 421 -27.79 9.33 13.36
C VAL A 421 -26.89 10.35 14.07
N THR A 422 -25.65 9.94 14.32
CA THR A 422 -24.58 10.82 14.83
C THR A 422 -23.38 10.78 13.89
N VAL A 423 -22.62 11.88 13.87
CA VAL A 423 -21.40 11.98 13.06
C VAL A 423 -20.22 12.47 13.90
N ALA A 424 -19.03 11.99 13.58
CA ALA A 424 -17.77 12.58 14.00
C ALA A 424 -17.20 13.37 12.82
N THR A 425 -16.87 14.64 13.03
CA THR A 425 -16.41 15.55 11.98
C THR A 425 -15.09 16.19 12.33
N ASP A 426 -14.35 16.58 11.31
CA ASP A 426 -13.23 17.49 11.46
C ASP A 426 -13.72 18.85 11.99
N PRO A 427 -13.13 19.36 13.08
CA PRO A 427 -13.63 20.60 13.71
C PRO A 427 -13.39 21.87 12.89
N VAL A 428 -12.50 21.80 11.87
CA VAL A 428 -12.13 22.95 11.03
C VAL A 428 -12.86 22.91 9.69
N SER A 429 -12.78 21.76 8.99
CA SER A 429 -13.38 21.62 7.65
C SER A 429 -14.85 21.17 7.67
N GLY A 430 -15.32 20.57 8.77
CA GLY A 430 -16.62 19.93 8.86
C GLY A 430 -16.73 18.61 8.11
N ASP A 431 -15.62 18.07 7.62
CA ASP A 431 -15.58 16.79 6.90
C ASP A 431 -16.00 15.65 7.83
N VAL A 432 -16.93 14.81 7.40
CA VAL A 432 -17.41 13.65 8.17
C VAL A 432 -16.36 12.54 8.11
N HIS A 433 -15.83 12.20 9.27
CA HIS A 433 -14.89 11.08 9.41
C HIS A 433 -15.60 9.76 9.72
N MET A 434 -16.72 9.82 10.46
CA MET A 434 -17.50 8.65 10.81
C MET A 434 -18.98 8.98 10.94
N VAL A 435 -19.82 8.04 10.55
CA VAL A 435 -21.27 8.02 10.77
C VAL A 435 -21.64 6.84 11.64
N ARG A 436 -22.52 7.03 12.62
CA ARG A 436 -23.17 6.01 13.43
C ARG A 436 -24.69 6.11 13.30
N GLY A 437 -25.34 5.01 12.98
CA GLY A 437 -26.78 4.83 13.02
C GLY A 437 -27.18 3.58 13.82
N PRO A 438 -28.48 3.25 13.87
CA PRO A 438 -28.98 2.15 14.70
C PRO A 438 -28.32 0.80 14.38
N HIS A 439 -28.13 0.47 13.11
CA HIS A 439 -27.62 -0.83 12.64
C HIS A 439 -26.46 -0.68 11.63
N TYR A 440 -25.86 0.51 11.53
CA TYR A 440 -24.74 0.75 10.60
C TYR A 440 -23.69 1.67 11.20
N ARG A 441 -22.48 1.49 10.66
CA ARG A 441 -21.34 2.40 10.86
C ARG A 441 -20.75 2.74 9.49
N GLY A 442 -20.26 3.95 9.34
CA GLY A 442 -19.53 4.36 8.16
C GLY A 442 -18.27 5.10 8.55
N VAL A 443 -17.12 4.72 7.99
CA VAL A 443 -15.82 5.37 8.24
C VAL A 443 -15.21 5.85 6.93
N GLN A 444 -14.72 7.09 6.90
CA GLN A 444 -14.05 7.65 5.74
C GLN A 444 -12.60 7.15 5.63
N PHE A 445 -11.98 6.83 6.74
CA PHE A 445 -10.61 6.32 6.83
C PHE A 445 -10.58 4.80 6.65
N HIS A 446 -9.36 4.28 6.42
CA HIS A 446 -9.09 2.86 6.28
C HIS A 446 -8.56 2.29 7.60
N ALA A 447 -9.43 1.63 8.39
CA ALA A 447 -9.05 0.99 9.64
C ALA A 447 -8.11 -0.21 9.39
N GLU A 448 -8.20 -0.83 8.23
CA GLU A 448 -7.37 -1.96 7.79
C GLU A 448 -5.97 -1.57 7.34
N SER A 449 -5.75 -0.31 6.90
CA SER A 449 -4.46 0.19 6.41
C SER A 449 -3.37 0.14 7.49
N ILE A 450 -2.13 -0.12 7.07
CA ILE A 450 -0.96 0.00 7.95
C ILE A 450 -0.80 1.42 8.51
N LEU A 451 -1.36 2.44 7.83
CA LEU A 451 -1.34 3.84 8.26
C LEU A 451 -2.28 4.14 9.44
N THR A 452 -3.20 3.25 9.77
CA THR A 452 -4.09 3.42 10.93
C THR A 452 -3.48 2.73 12.14
N GLN A 453 -2.89 3.51 13.06
CA GLN A 453 -2.06 3.00 14.16
C GLN A 453 -2.75 1.91 14.99
N ASN A 454 -4.01 2.14 15.41
CA ASN A 454 -4.81 1.19 16.17
C ASN A 454 -5.91 0.55 15.31
N GLY A 455 -5.63 0.31 14.03
CA GLY A 455 -6.62 -0.11 13.05
C GLY A 455 -7.33 -1.42 13.40
N PHE A 456 -6.58 -2.42 13.85
CA PHE A 456 -7.15 -3.70 14.30
C PHE A 456 -8.12 -3.51 15.47
N GLY A 457 -7.73 -2.72 16.48
CA GLY A 457 -8.59 -2.41 17.63
C GLY A 457 -9.83 -1.61 17.23
N LEU A 458 -9.69 -0.65 16.32
CA LEU A 458 -10.83 0.12 15.78
C LEU A 458 -11.82 -0.76 15.03
N LEU A 459 -11.33 -1.60 14.11
CA LEU A 459 -12.20 -2.49 13.33
C LEU A 459 -12.89 -3.53 14.22
N ARG A 460 -12.16 -4.11 15.19
CA ARG A 460 -12.76 -5.00 16.20
C ARG A 460 -13.91 -4.33 16.93
N ASP A 461 -13.69 -3.11 17.43
CA ASP A 461 -14.69 -2.40 18.24
C ASP A 461 -15.89 -1.97 17.39
N LEU A 462 -15.69 -1.57 16.13
CA LEU A 462 -16.75 -1.26 15.17
C LEU A 462 -17.63 -2.50 14.87
N VAL A 463 -17.00 -3.64 14.63
CA VAL A 463 -17.70 -4.90 14.35
C VAL A 463 -18.43 -5.41 15.59
N HIS A 464 -17.82 -5.32 16.76
CA HIS A 464 -18.43 -5.71 18.02
C HIS A 464 -19.66 -4.85 18.34
N ASP A 465 -19.56 -3.54 18.22
CA ASP A 465 -20.67 -2.58 18.41
C ASP A 465 -21.84 -2.81 17.41
N LEU A 466 -21.57 -3.40 16.24
CA LEU A 466 -22.61 -3.74 15.26
C LEU A 466 -23.30 -5.09 15.54
N LEU A 467 -22.59 -6.05 16.10
CA LEU A 467 -23.04 -7.44 16.17
C LEU A 467 -23.38 -7.90 17.59
N CYS A 468 -22.92 -7.21 18.62
CA CYS A 468 -23.02 -7.69 20.01
C CYS A 468 -23.77 -6.71 20.94
N ASP A 469 -23.98 -5.46 20.54
CA ASP A 469 -24.78 -4.44 21.24
C ASP A 469 -26.19 -4.33 20.63
#